data_e12155f7815dbe9a6ff8362565c50c4e
#
_entry.id   e12155f7815dbe9a6ff8362565c50c4e
#
_cell.length_a   1.000
_cell.length_b   1.000
_cell.length_c   1.000
_cell.angle_alpha   90.00
_cell.angle_beta   90.00
_cell.angle_gamma   90.00
#
_symmetry.space_group_name_H-M   'P 1'
#
loop_
_entity.id
_entity.type
_entity.pdbx_description
1 polymer ?
#
loop_
_entity_poly.entity_id
_entity_poly.type
_entity_poly.pdbx_seq_one_letter_code
_entity_poly.pdbx_strand_id
1 'polypeptide(L)'
;MALSWNEIKNRAINFSKEWEKEQREHAESQSFWNDFFNIFGISRKRVASFEEPVKKLGEQRGRIDLFWKGTLLVEHKSRGKDLAKAYTQAMDYFPGLKEAELPKYILISDFETFKLYDLEEDKNYEFTLNELYKNVHLFGFIAGYTKHKVVAEDPINIQAAQMMGKLHDKLKDVGYDGHPLELFLVRLLFLGFAEDTSIFEKRAFLEFLENKTSEDGSDLGSKLTELFQVLNTPFEKRLKNLDESLATFPYVNGKLFEEFLPIPSFDSKMREILLECCYLDWSKISPAIFGSLFQSIMDKEHRRNLGAHYTSEANILKLIRPLFLDELYEKFEKVKKNKKQLAEFHKELSTLHFLDPACGSGNFLIIAYRELRILELEILKILYSENVLDISSIVWCDVDQFHGIEVEEFPAQIAQVAMWLIDHQMNMMISEHFGQYFVRLPLKKSANIVHANSLQISWEDVISKEKLTYILGNPPFIGKKEQNKEQKDDMVRIFNKVQGAGVLDYVTAWYLKASKYIQNTKIKVAFVSTNSIVQGEQVGILWKELFSNYGIKIHFAHQT
;
A
#
# COMPACT_ATOMS: atom_id res chain seq x y z
N MET A 1 9.13 -13.42 -11.45
CA MET A 1 7.88 -13.84 -10.77
C MET A 1 8.26 -14.63 -9.52
N ALA A 2 7.64 -14.32 -8.39
CA ALA A 2 7.83 -15.11 -7.16
C ALA A 2 7.41 -16.56 -7.40
N LEU A 3 8.18 -17.49 -6.84
CA LEU A 3 7.90 -18.93 -6.95
C LEU A 3 6.76 -19.32 -5.99
N SER A 4 5.97 -20.34 -6.35
CA SER A 4 4.99 -20.91 -5.43
C SER A 4 5.66 -21.66 -4.27
N TRP A 5 4.98 -21.76 -3.11
CA TRP A 5 5.50 -22.53 -1.97
C TRP A 5 5.77 -24.00 -2.30
N ASN A 6 4.99 -24.60 -3.19
CA ASN A 6 5.23 -25.99 -3.62
C ASN A 6 6.53 -26.12 -4.42
N GLU A 7 6.82 -25.16 -5.29
CA GLU A 7 8.08 -25.13 -6.01
C GLU A 7 9.27 -24.86 -5.07
N ILE A 8 9.13 -23.91 -4.14
CA ILE A 8 10.14 -23.62 -3.11
C ILE A 8 10.40 -24.87 -2.25
N LYS A 9 9.36 -25.59 -1.80
CA LYS A 9 9.49 -26.85 -1.06
C LYS A 9 10.25 -27.91 -1.86
N ASN A 10 9.93 -28.07 -3.14
CA ASN A 10 10.63 -29.05 -4.00
C ASN A 10 12.11 -28.68 -4.20
N ARG A 11 12.42 -27.40 -4.41
CA ARG A 11 13.81 -26.93 -4.49
C ARG A 11 14.55 -27.10 -3.18
N ALA A 12 13.90 -26.87 -2.03
CA ALA A 12 14.49 -27.10 -0.71
C ALA A 12 14.82 -28.57 -0.46
N ILE A 13 13.97 -29.51 -0.90
CA ILE A 13 14.25 -30.96 -0.82
C ILE A 13 15.49 -31.31 -1.65
N ASN A 14 15.62 -30.78 -2.86
CA ASN A 14 16.78 -31.02 -3.72
C ASN A 14 18.05 -30.44 -3.11
N PHE A 15 17.99 -29.19 -2.64
CA PHE A 15 19.07 -28.53 -1.91
C PHE A 15 19.53 -29.33 -0.69
N SER A 16 18.59 -29.84 0.13
CA SER A 16 18.94 -30.64 1.31
C SER A 16 19.69 -31.90 0.95
N LYS A 17 19.32 -32.57 -0.15
CA LYS A 17 20.03 -33.77 -0.62
C LYS A 17 21.44 -33.48 -1.15
N GLU A 18 21.61 -32.37 -1.83
CA GLU A 18 22.89 -31.95 -2.40
C GLU A 18 23.92 -31.62 -1.31
N TRP A 19 23.46 -30.90 -0.28
CA TRP A 19 24.32 -30.38 0.78
C TRP A 19 24.42 -31.30 2.03
N GLU A 20 23.77 -32.44 2.06
CA GLU A 20 23.72 -33.36 3.21
C GLU A 20 25.08 -33.76 3.74
N LYS A 21 26.10 -33.90 2.87
CA LYS A 21 27.43 -34.44 3.21
C LYS A 21 28.50 -33.35 3.36
N GLU A 22 28.19 -32.10 3.09
CA GLU A 22 29.20 -31.03 3.14
C GLU A 22 29.54 -30.62 4.58
N GLN A 23 30.81 -30.30 4.83
CA GLN A 23 31.35 -30.02 6.17
C GLN A 23 32.32 -28.83 6.22
N ARG A 24 32.80 -28.33 5.07
CA ARG A 24 33.91 -27.37 4.98
C ARG A 24 33.43 -25.95 4.72
N GLU A 25 33.44 -25.12 5.76
CA GLU A 25 33.03 -23.70 5.72
C GLU A 25 33.78 -22.90 4.64
N HIS A 26 35.12 -22.89 4.69
CA HIS A 26 35.92 -22.04 3.81
C HIS A 26 35.88 -22.43 2.32
N ALA A 27 35.55 -23.67 2.00
CA ALA A 27 35.52 -24.13 0.62
C ALA A 27 34.15 -23.88 -0.04
N GLU A 28 33.06 -24.07 0.72
CA GLU A 28 31.74 -24.25 0.12
C GLU A 28 30.66 -23.30 0.67
N SER A 29 30.95 -22.47 1.70
CA SER A 29 29.92 -21.61 2.29
C SER A 29 29.29 -20.64 1.30
N GLN A 30 30.08 -20.07 0.38
CA GLN A 30 29.56 -19.15 -0.65
C GLN A 30 28.67 -19.87 -1.67
N SER A 31 29.04 -21.09 -2.10
CA SER A 31 28.22 -21.92 -2.99
C SER A 31 26.92 -22.30 -2.31
N PHE A 32 27.00 -22.77 -1.05
CA PHE A 32 25.83 -23.09 -0.23
C PHE A 32 24.81 -21.96 -0.14
N TRP A 33 25.27 -20.75 0.16
CA TRP A 33 24.36 -19.60 0.24
C TRP A 33 23.83 -19.15 -1.12
N ASN A 34 24.62 -19.26 -2.19
CA ASN A 34 24.10 -19.00 -3.54
C ASN A 34 22.96 -19.96 -3.87
N ASP A 35 23.12 -21.26 -3.60
CA ASP A 35 22.10 -22.28 -3.86
C ASP A 35 20.89 -22.14 -2.91
N PHE A 36 21.14 -21.74 -1.64
CA PHE A 36 20.06 -21.44 -0.70
C PHE A 36 19.14 -20.33 -1.22
N PHE A 37 19.69 -19.23 -1.73
CA PHE A 37 18.88 -18.17 -2.32
C PHE A 37 18.16 -18.61 -3.59
N ASN A 38 18.76 -19.50 -4.38
CA ASN A 38 18.14 -20.08 -5.57
C ASN A 38 16.89 -20.92 -5.27
N ILE A 39 16.76 -21.49 -4.04
CA ILE A 39 15.53 -22.15 -3.58
C ILE A 39 14.33 -21.22 -3.76
N PHE A 40 14.52 -19.94 -3.43
CA PHE A 40 13.49 -18.90 -3.46
C PHE A 40 13.40 -18.15 -4.80
N GLY A 41 14.18 -18.57 -5.82
CA GLY A 41 14.20 -17.94 -7.13
C GLY A 41 14.92 -16.60 -7.19
N ILE A 42 15.73 -16.29 -6.17
CA ILE A 42 16.47 -15.02 -6.06
C ILE A 42 17.97 -15.29 -6.25
N SER A 43 18.61 -14.48 -7.11
CA SER A 43 20.07 -14.48 -7.17
C SER A 43 20.63 -13.75 -5.95
N ARG A 44 21.42 -14.45 -5.12
CA ARG A 44 22.09 -13.84 -3.97
C ARG A 44 22.88 -12.58 -4.34
N LYS A 45 23.57 -12.58 -5.50
CA LYS A 45 24.37 -11.44 -5.96
C LYS A 45 23.59 -10.13 -6.06
N ARG A 46 22.28 -10.21 -6.26
CA ARG A 46 21.40 -9.01 -6.38
C ARG A 46 21.02 -8.43 -5.01
N VAL A 47 21.02 -9.21 -3.95
CA VAL A 47 20.43 -8.80 -2.67
C VAL A 47 21.45 -8.73 -1.54
N ALA A 48 22.56 -9.49 -1.62
CA ALA A 48 23.50 -9.62 -0.52
C ALA A 48 24.95 -9.72 -0.99
N SER A 49 25.88 -9.16 -0.20
CA SER A 49 27.33 -9.26 -0.36
C SER A 49 27.91 -10.35 0.53
N PHE A 50 29.04 -10.93 0.10
CA PHE A 50 29.89 -11.79 0.95
C PHE A 50 31.03 -11.00 1.55
N GLU A 51 31.50 -11.42 2.73
CA GLU A 51 32.68 -10.88 3.40
C GLU A 51 32.60 -9.35 3.60
N GLU A 52 31.41 -8.85 3.93
CA GLU A 52 31.18 -7.40 4.09
C GLU A 52 32.03 -6.86 5.25
N PRO A 53 32.93 -5.88 5.02
CA PRO A 53 33.75 -5.32 6.06
C PRO A 53 32.95 -4.47 7.03
N VAL A 54 33.11 -4.71 8.33
CA VAL A 54 32.39 -3.98 9.38
C VAL A 54 33.33 -3.69 10.58
N LYS A 55 33.05 -2.60 11.31
CA LYS A 55 33.69 -2.33 12.61
C LYS A 55 32.91 -3.09 13.71
N LYS A 56 33.61 -3.88 14.50
CA LYS A 56 33.04 -4.55 15.68
C LYS A 56 32.97 -3.63 16.89
N LEU A 57 32.24 -4.04 17.90
CA LEU A 57 32.29 -3.45 19.23
C LEU A 57 33.77 -3.38 19.70
N GLY A 58 34.27 -2.17 20.04
CA GLY A 58 35.68 -1.97 20.42
C GLY A 58 36.63 -1.67 19.26
N GLU A 59 36.13 -1.19 18.10
CA GLU A 59 36.89 -0.74 16.92
C GLU A 59 37.70 -1.82 16.17
N GLN A 60 37.55 -3.08 16.50
CA GLN A 60 38.19 -4.17 15.76
C GLN A 60 37.52 -4.33 14.38
N ARG A 61 38.31 -4.63 13.36
CA ARG A 61 37.80 -4.95 12.03
C ARG A 61 37.23 -6.37 12.03
N GLY A 62 36.02 -6.53 11.48
CA GLY A 62 35.37 -7.79 11.23
C GLY A 62 34.89 -7.89 9.79
N ARG A 63 34.37 -9.08 9.44
CA ARG A 63 33.68 -9.31 8.17
C ARG A 63 32.47 -10.16 8.46
N ILE A 64 31.34 -9.80 7.85
CA ILE A 64 30.09 -10.55 7.90
C ILE A 64 30.12 -11.55 6.76
N ASP A 65 29.87 -12.82 7.02
CA ASP A 65 29.97 -13.87 6.01
C ASP A 65 29.04 -13.63 4.82
N LEU A 66 27.77 -13.25 5.08
CA LEU A 66 26.84 -12.76 4.08
C LEU A 66 25.95 -11.66 4.68
N PHE A 67 25.81 -10.56 3.98
CA PHE A 67 25.04 -9.43 4.44
C PHE A 67 24.09 -8.89 3.37
N TRP A 68 22.80 -8.91 3.70
CA TRP A 68 21.74 -8.24 2.98
C TRP A 68 21.28 -7.05 3.82
N LYS A 69 21.76 -5.86 3.46
CA LYS A 69 21.51 -4.61 4.20
C LYS A 69 20.03 -4.41 4.50
N GLY A 70 19.72 -4.07 5.75
CA GLY A 70 18.36 -3.85 6.21
C GLY A 70 17.47 -5.10 6.29
N THR A 71 17.98 -6.30 5.94
CA THR A 71 17.15 -7.52 5.88
C THR A 71 17.76 -8.70 6.62
N LEU A 72 18.92 -9.18 6.22
CA LEU A 72 19.46 -10.45 6.72
C LEU A 72 20.98 -10.38 6.94
N LEU A 73 21.42 -10.80 8.11
CA LEU A 73 22.81 -11.08 8.42
C LEU A 73 22.99 -12.58 8.58
N VAL A 74 23.99 -13.15 7.90
CA VAL A 74 24.32 -14.59 8.02
C VAL A 74 25.71 -14.76 8.59
N GLU A 75 25.83 -15.65 9.59
CA GLU A 75 27.08 -16.19 10.08
C GLU A 75 27.11 -17.72 9.81
N HIS A 76 28.13 -18.18 9.13
CA HIS A 76 28.29 -19.57 8.76
C HIS A 76 29.46 -20.20 9.55
N LYS A 77 29.30 -21.44 9.98
CA LYS A 77 30.32 -22.16 10.73
C LYS A 77 30.51 -23.55 10.15
N SER A 78 31.71 -24.12 10.37
CA SER A 78 31.96 -25.54 10.04
C SER A 78 31.05 -26.42 10.88
N ARG A 79 30.63 -27.56 10.30
CA ARG A 79 29.70 -28.51 10.93
C ARG A 79 30.12 -28.90 12.35
N GLY A 80 29.17 -28.84 13.28
CA GLY A 80 29.37 -29.19 14.70
C GLY A 80 30.05 -28.12 15.55
N LYS A 81 30.21 -26.90 15.05
CA LYS A 81 30.70 -25.76 15.85
C LYS A 81 29.59 -25.15 16.69
N ASP A 82 30.00 -24.43 17.75
CA ASP A 82 29.09 -23.77 18.67
C ASP A 82 28.37 -22.58 17.99
N LEU A 83 27.10 -22.78 17.65
CA LEU A 83 26.25 -21.76 16.98
C LEU A 83 25.82 -20.61 17.93
N ALA A 84 25.90 -20.80 19.26
CA ALA A 84 25.60 -19.73 20.20
C ALA A 84 26.68 -18.62 20.15
N LYS A 85 27.95 -19.01 19.97
CA LYS A 85 29.04 -18.04 19.75
C LYS A 85 28.90 -17.29 18.45
N ALA A 86 28.37 -17.92 17.39
CA ALA A 86 28.11 -17.25 16.13
C ALA A 86 27.03 -16.17 16.27
N TYR A 87 26.00 -16.38 17.09
CA TYR A 87 25.00 -15.36 17.39
C TYR A 87 25.62 -14.15 18.10
N THR A 88 26.44 -14.36 19.12
CA THR A 88 27.15 -13.27 19.81
C THR A 88 28.03 -12.50 18.82
N GLN A 89 28.73 -13.19 17.92
CA GLN A 89 29.56 -12.57 16.88
C GLN A 89 28.70 -11.72 15.94
N ALA A 90 27.52 -12.18 15.52
CA ALA A 90 26.60 -11.43 14.67
C ALA A 90 26.14 -10.14 15.35
N MET A 91 25.82 -10.19 16.65
CA MET A 91 25.43 -9.02 17.43
C MET A 91 26.57 -7.99 17.60
N ASP A 92 27.83 -8.43 17.66
CA ASP A 92 29.02 -7.57 17.76
C ASP A 92 29.22 -6.69 16.51
N TYR A 93 28.58 -6.98 15.39
CA TYR A 93 28.64 -6.17 14.17
C TYR A 93 27.69 -4.97 14.18
N PHE A 94 26.60 -5.02 14.94
CA PHE A 94 25.55 -4.00 14.92
C PHE A 94 26.03 -2.56 15.16
N PRO A 95 26.95 -2.31 16.13
CA PRO A 95 27.46 -0.95 16.35
C PRO A 95 28.22 -0.35 15.16
N GLY A 96 28.68 -1.19 14.24
CA GLY A 96 29.40 -0.77 13.03
C GLY A 96 28.53 -0.56 11.81
N LEU A 97 27.22 -0.84 11.90
CA LEU A 97 26.24 -0.68 10.82
C LEU A 97 25.49 0.63 10.99
N LYS A 98 25.06 1.22 9.88
CA LYS A 98 24.12 2.36 9.91
C LYS A 98 22.74 1.86 10.34
N GLU A 99 21.94 2.71 10.97
CA GLU A 99 20.61 2.37 11.44
C GLU A 99 19.72 1.79 10.31
N ALA A 100 19.76 2.37 9.12
CA ALA A 100 19.04 1.89 7.94
C ALA A 100 19.55 0.55 7.37
N GLU A 101 20.76 0.12 7.75
CA GLU A 101 21.37 -1.14 7.31
C GLU A 101 21.19 -2.27 8.32
N LEU A 102 20.63 -2.00 9.51
CA LEU A 102 20.42 -3.02 10.55
C LEU A 102 19.54 -4.15 10.05
N PRO A 103 19.96 -5.43 10.19
CA PRO A 103 19.20 -6.56 9.69
C PRO A 103 17.96 -6.81 10.55
N LYS A 104 16.87 -7.26 9.92
CA LYS A 104 15.65 -7.73 10.60
C LYS A 104 15.78 -9.18 11.05
N TYR A 105 16.64 -9.95 10.36
CA TYR A 105 16.86 -11.36 10.60
C TYR A 105 18.34 -11.65 10.77
N ILE A 106 18.68 -12.57 11.71
CA ILE A 106 20.00 -13.18 11.81
C ILE A 106 19.83 -14.67 11.51
N LEU A 107 20.61 -15.20 10.58
CA LEU A 107 20.61 -16.60 10.23
C LEU A 107 21.99 -17.20 10.48
N ILE A 108 22.02 -18.25 11.29
CA ILE A 108 23.25 -18.95 11.64
C ILE A 108 23.11 -20.39 11.14
N SER A 109 24.15 -20.92 10.49
CA SER A 109 24.15 -22.30 10.01
C SER A 109 25.54 -22.90 10.05
N ASP A 110 25.59 -24.27 10.15
CA ASP A 110 26.77 -25.08 10.03
C ASP A 110 26.60 -26.18 8.97
N PHE A 111 25.86 -25.95 7.91
CA PHE A 111 25.36 -26.88 6.89
C PHE A 111 24.27 -27.85 7.38
N GLU A 112 24.29 -28.28 8.64
CA GLU A 112 23.33 -29.23 9.19
C GLU A 112 22.17 -28.56 9.93
N THR A 113 22.48 -27.53 10.71
CA THR A 113 21.52 -26.83 11.57
C THR A 113 21.34 -25.41 11.11
N PHE A 114 20.11 -24.95 11.10
CA PHE A 114 19.71 -23.56 10.86
C PHE A 114 19.12 -22.95 12.14
N LYS A 115 19.62 -21.79 12.53
CA LYS A 115 19.04 -20.95 13.60
C LYS A 115 18.67 -19.59 13.02
N LEU A 116 17.38 -19.34 12.89
CA LEU A 116 16.85 -18.07 12.42
C LEU A 116 16.31 -17.26 13.61
N TYR A 117 16.82 -16.05 13.76
CA TYR A 117 16.35 -15.07 14.73
C TYR A 117 15.59 -13.98 14.00
N ASP A 118 14.31 -13.84 14.30
CA ASP A 118 13.45 -12.75 13.85
C ASP A 118 13.51 -11.63 14.90
N LEU A 119 14.24 -10.56 14.61
CA LEU A 119 14.49 -9.47 15.55
C LEU A 119 13.28 -8.51 15.67
N GLU A 120 12.36 -8.51 14.70
CA GLU A 120 11.14 -7.70 14.77
C GLU A 120 10.07 -8.35 15.67
N GLU A 121 9.96 -9.70 15.65
CA GLU A 121 8.98 -10.43 16.47
C GLU A 121 9.58 -11.02 17.76
N ASP A 122 10.89 -10.84 18.00
CA ASP A 122 11.64 -11.42 19.11
C ASP A 122 11.42 -12.96 19.21
N LYS A 123 11.54 -13.63 18.06
CA LYS A 123 11.36 -15.08 17.93
C LYS A 123 12.60 -15.74 17.37
N ASN A 124 12.83 -16.98 17.80
CA ASN A 124 13.87 -17.81 17.23
C ASN A 124 13.33 -19.17 16.78
N TYR A 125 13.94 -19.70 15.74
CA TYR A 125 13.58 -20.98 15.13
C TYR A 125 14.85 -21.80 14.92
N GLU A 126 14.81 -23.09 15.28
CA GLU A 126 15.91 -24.01 15.08
C GLU A 126 15.39 -25.27 14.38
N PHE A 127 16.04 -25.68 13.30
CA PHE A 127 15.67 -26.86 12.53
C PHE A 127 16.89 -27.37 11.74
N THR A 128 16.83 -28.65 11.32
CA THR A 128 17.89 -29.27 10.53
C THR A 128 17.73 -29.05 9.03
N LEU A 129 18.83 -29.25 8.28
CA LEU A 129 18.82 -29.18 6.81
C LEU A 129 17.71 -30.07 6.20
N ASN A 130 17.49 -31.26 6.75
CA ASN A 130 16.45 -32.18 6.30
C ASN A 130 15.01 -31.71 6.59
N GLU A 131 14.85 -30.76 7.48
CA GLU A 131 13.55 -30.13 7.81
C GLU A 131 13.34 -28.80 7.11
N LEU A 132 14.32 -28.31 6.34
CA LEU A 132 14.24 -27.02 5.64
C LEU A 132 12.95 -26.91 4.81
N TYR A 133 12.58 -27.97 4.08
CA TYR A 133 11.37 -27.96 3.25
C TYR A 133 10.06 -27.72 4.03
N LYS A 134 10.02 -28.06 5.32
CA LYS A 134 8.89 -27.77 6.22
C LYS A 134 8.90 -26.33 6.70
N ASN A 135 10.08 -25.71 6.76
CA ASN A 135 10.35 -24.41 7.36
C ASN A 135 10.61 -23.31 6.33
N VAL A 136 10.42 -23.57 5.03
CA VAL A 136 10.66 -22.56 3.97
C VAL A 136 9.82 -21.30 4.15
N HIS A 137 8.65 -21.40 4.79
CA HIS A 137 7.77 -20.26 5.08
C HIS A 137 8.42 -19.23 6.01
N LEU A 138 9.39 -19.62 6.84
CA LEU A 138 10.16 -18.70 7.70
C LEU A 138 11.04 -17.74 6.88
N PHE A 139 11.37 -18.13 5.66
CA PHE A 139 12.17 -17.37 4.70
C PHE A 139 11.32 -16.67 3.62
N GLY A 140 10.04 -16.48 3.88
CA GLY A 140 9.12 -15.83 2.95
C GLY A 140 9.64 -14.45 2.49
N PHE A 141 10.33 -13.73 3.37
CA PHE A 141 10.95 -12.44 3.08
C PHE A 141 12.00 -12.51 1.95
N ILE A 142 12.65 -13.67 1.70
CA ILE A 142 13.56 -13.86 0.56
C ILE A 142 12.76 -13.97 -0.73
N ALA A 143 11.64 -14.69 -0.73
CA ALA A 143 10.79 -14.89 -1.90
C ALA A 143 9.88 -13.69 -2.22
N GLY A 144 9.93 -12.63 -1.40
CA GLY A 144 9.06 -11.46 -1.54
C GLY A 144 7.69 -11.59 -0.84
N TYR A 145 7.49 -12.66 -0.07
CA TYR A 145 6.33 -12.79 0.82
C TYR A 145 6.64 -12.04 2.12
N THR A 146 6.04 -10.88 2.30
CA THR A 146 6.20 -10.07 3.51
C THR A 146 5.03 -10.31 4.46
N LYS A 147 5.31 -10.48 5.76
CA LYS A 147 4.26 -10.54 6.78
C LYS A 147 3.62 -9.15 6.90
N HIS A 148 2.44 -8.97 6.33
CA HIS A 148 1.70 -7.73 6.41
C HIS A 148 0.91 -7.67 7.72
N LYS A 149 1.42 -6.98 8.73
CA LYS A 149 0.61 -6.41 9.79
C LYS A 149 0.39 -4.94 9.44
N VAL A 150 -0.77 -4.61 8.90
CA VAL A 150 -1.16 -3.21 8.73
C VAL A 150 -1.45 -2.65 10.12
N VAL A 151 -0.55 -1.84 10.65
CA VAL A 151 -0.75 -1.11 11.90
C VAL A 151 -1.11 0.32 11.53
N ALA A 152 -2.24 0.82 12.03
CA ALA A 152 -2.85 2.08 11.63
C ALA A 152 -1.97 3.34 11.81
N GLU A 153 -0.99 3.30 12.70
CA GLU A 153 -0.09 4.42 13.01
C GLU A 153 1.36 3.91 13.13
N ASP A 154 1.84 3.23 12.11
CA ASP A 154 3.24 2.77 12.08
C ASP A 154 4.18 3.99 11.94
N PRO A 155 5.24 4.11 12.76
CA PRO A 155 6.26 5.17 12.65
C PRO A 155 6.86 5.30 11.24
N ILE A 156 6.94 4.21 10.48
CA ILE A 156 7.44 4.19 9.10
C ILE A 156 6.60 5.08 8.18
N ASN A 157 5.29 5.20 8.44
CA ASN A 157 4.41 6.07 7.70
C ASN A 157 4.81 7.54 7.85
N ILE A 158 5.18 7.93 9.07
CA ILE A 158 5.61 9.31 9.38
C ILE A 158 6.98 9.58 8.72
N GLN A 159 7.90 8.62 8.76
CA GLN A 159 9.20 8.75 8.11
C GLN A 159 9.07 8.93 6.59
N ALA A 160 8.27 8.08 5.92
CA ALA A 160 8.03 8.18 4.49
C ALA A 160 7.46 9.55 4.10
N ALA A 161 6.45 10.02 4.87
CA ALA A 161 5.85 11.33 4.67
C ALA A 161 6.86 12.47 4.82
N GLN A 162 7.72 12.42 5.84
CA GLN A 162 8.74 13.44 6.08
C GLN A 162 9.81 13.47 4.98
N MET A 163 10.26 12.30 4.50
CA MET A 163 11.26 12.22 3.44
C MET A 163 10.72 12.74 2.12
N MET A 164 9.51 12.33 1.74
CA MET A 164 8.86 12.82 0.54
C MET A 164 8.55 14.31 0.61
N GLY A 165 8.17 14.83 1.79
CA GLY A 165 8.00 16.26 2.03
C GLY A 165 9.31 17.04 1.85
N LYS A 166 10.43 16.53 2.36
CA LYS A 166 11.76 17.15 2.14
C LYS A 166 12.13 17.19 0.65
N LEU A 167 11.86 16.11 -0.08
CA LEU A 167 12.14 16.04 -1.51
C LEU A 167 11.26 17.02 -2.29
N HIS A 168 9.95 17.10 -1.94
CA HIS A 168 9.02 18.09 -2.48
C HIS A 168 9.56 19.51 -2.34
N ASP A 169 9.92 19.92 -1.10
CA ASP A 169 10.38 21.27 -0.82
C ASP A 169 11.62 21.63 -1.64
N LYS A 170 12.57 20.70 -1.72
CA LYS A 170 13.80 20.90 -2.51
C LYS A 170 13.55 21.01 -4.01
N LEU A 171 12.63 20.20 -4.58
CA LEU A 171 12.25 20.30 -5.99
C LEU A 171 11.54 21.62 -6.27
N LYS A 172 10.67 22.07 -5.36
CA LYS A 172 9.98 23.35 -5.44
C LYS A 172 10.96 24.54 -5.36
N ASP A 173 11.96 24.47 -4.48
CA ASP A 173 12.99 25.49 -4.32
C ASP A 173 13.82 25.72 -5.61
N VAL A 174 14.01 24.69 -6.45
CA VAL A 174 14.68 24.80 -7.74
C VAL A 174 13.73 25.17 -8.89
N GLY A 175 12.46 25.46 -8.59
CA GLY A 175 11.45 25.90 -9.56
C GLY A 175 10.70 24.78 -10.28
N TYR A 176 10.75 23.55 -9.75
CA TYR A 176 9.94 22.44 -10.24
C TYR A 176 8.68 22.36 -9.36
N ASP A 177 7.54 22.88 -9.85
CA ASP A 177 6.34 23.08 -9.05
C ASP A 177 5.05 22.69 -9.80
N GLY A 178 3.91 22.82 -9.11
CA GLY A 178 2.58 22.54 -9.64
C GLY A 178 2.36 21.07 -10.00
N HIS A 179 1.44 20.83 -10.94
CA HIS A 179 1.05 19.48 -11.38
C HIS A 179 2.24 18.56 -11.76
N PRO A 180 3.29 19.03 -12.47
CA PRO A 180 4.45 18.17 -12.75
C PRO A 180 5.15 17.65 -11.49
N LEU A 181 5.36 18.48 -10.47
CA LEU A 181 5.97 18.09 -9.20
C LEU A 181 5.10 17.03 -8.48
N GLU A 182 3.82 17.30 -8.39
CA GLU A 182 2.86 16.45 -7.72
C GLU A 182 2.83 15.05 -8.34
N LEU A 183 2.65 14.95 -9.67
CA LEU A 183 2.62 13.68 -10.39
C LEU A 183 3.98 12.95 -10.35
N PHE A 184 5.08 13.70 -10.38
CA PHE A 184 6.43 13.14 -10.24
C PHE A 184 6.62 12.44 -8.90
N LEU A 185 6.19 13.06 -7.80
CA LEU A 185 6.26 12.48 -6.45
C LEU A 185 5.37 11.22 -6.31
N VAL A 186 4.17 11.22 -6.90
CA VAL A 186 3.32 10.01 -6.93
C VAL A 186 4.03 8.86 -7.65
N ARG A 187 4.73 9.15 -8.76
CA ARG A 187 5.52 8.14 -9.47
C ARG A 187 6.66 7.58 -8.61
N LEU A 188 7.36 8.42 -7.85
CA LEU A 188 8.41 7.97 -6.93
C LEU A 188 7.86 7.10 -5.81
N LEU A 189 6.73 7.49 -5.21
CA LEU A 189 6.02 6.68 -4.21
C LEU A 189 5.65 5.31 -4.76
N PHE A 190 5.11 5.29 -5.98
CA PHE A 190 4.81 4.04 -6.67
C PHE A 190 6.05 3.16 -6.85
N LEU A 191 7.21 3.73 -7.23
CA LEU A 191 8.45 2.96 -7.45
C LEU A 191 8.91 2.29 -6.15
N GLY A 192 8.94 3.03 -5.03
CA GLY A 192 9.30 2.46 -3.71
C GLY A 192 8.37 1.32 -3.31
N PHE A 193 7.06 1.54 -3.44
CA PHE A 193 6.07 0.52 -3.15
C PHE A 193 6.20 -0.71 -4.07
N ALA A 194 6.39 -0.51 -5.37
CA ALA A 194 6.48 -1.57 -6.36
C ALA A 194 7.70 -2.49 -6.13
N GLU A 195 8.80 -1.94 -5.60
CA GLU A 195 9.99 -2.71 -5.23
C GLU A 195 9.72 -3.64 -4.04
N ASP A 196 9.13 -3.13 -2.97
CA ASP A 196 8.95 -3.88 -1.72
C ASP A 196 7.76 -4.82 -1.74
N THR A 197 6.85 -4.65 -2.71
CA THR A 197 5.67 -5.51 -2.86
C THR A 197 5.78 -6.50 -4.01
N SER A 198 7.00 -6.75 -4.51
CA SER A 198 7.29 -7.75 -5.56
C SER A 198 6.64 -7.48 -6.93
N ILE A 199 6.23 -6.24 -7.21
CA ILE A 199 5.89 -5.79 -8.56
C ILE A 199 7.15 -5.71 -9.40
N PHE A 200 8.22 -5.13 -8.83
CA PHE A 200 9.56 -5.18 -9.37
C PHE A 200 10.34 -6.36 -8.79
N GLU A 201 11.40 -6.75 -9.46
CA GLU A 201 12.40 -7.61 -8.85
C GLU A 201 13.04 -6.87 -7.67
N LYS A 202 13.32 -7.61 -6.60
CA LYS A 202 13.82 -7.02 -5.36
C LYS A 202 15.12 -6.25 -5.60
N ARG A 203 15.20 -5.02 -5.08
CA ARG A 203 16.30 -4.03 -5.26
C ARG A 203 16.52 -3.55 -6.70
N ALA A 204 15.62 -3.79 -7.64
CA ALA A 204 15.79 -3.34 -9.02
C ALA A 204 15.83 -1.82 -9.13
N PHE A 205 14.96 -1.12 -8.40
CA PHE A 205 14.92 0.34 -8.40
C PHE A 205 16.11 0.95 -7.63
N LEU A 206 16.42 0.40 -6.47
CA LEU A 206 17.60 0.85 -5.70
C LEU A 206 18.89 0.63 -6.48
N GLU A 207 19.11 -0.55 -7.10
CA GLU A 207 20.27 -0.83 -7.96
C GLU A 207 20.34 0.11 -9.17
N PHE A 208 19.18 0.44 -9.75
CA PHE A 208 19.11 1.42 -10.82
C PHE A 208 19.59 2.79 -10.37
N LEU A 209 19.15 3.26 -9.20
CA LEU A 209 19.61 4.53 -8.63
C LEU A 209 21.10 4.51 -8.27
N GLU A 210 21.58 3.45 -7.62
CA GLU A 210 22.98 3.33 -7.20
C GLU A 210 23.95 3.26 -8.39
N ASN A 211 23.63 2.46 -9.41
CA ASN A 211 24.57 2.09 -10.47
C ASN A 211 24.37 2.84 -11.80
N LYS A 212 23.23 3.48 -12.01
CA LYS A 212 22.88 4.14 -13.29
C LYS A 212 22.72 5.64 -13.18
N THR A 213 22.91 6.21 -11.98
CA THR A 213 22.85 7.66 -11.76
C THR A 213 24.14 8.17 -11.14
N SER A 214 24.54 9.38 -11.54
CA SER A 214 25.74 10.04 -11.04
C SER A 214 25.58 10.44 -9.58
N GLU A 215 26.66 10.37 -8.79
CA GLU A 215 26.64 10.70 -7.35
C GLU A 215 26.22 12.15 -7.07
N ASP A 216 26.51 13.07 -7.99
CA ASP A 216 26.11 14.47 -7.91
C ASP A 216 24.63 14.72 -8.21
N GLY A 217 23.89 13.71 -8.67
CA GLY A 217 22.48 13.78 -9.01
C GLY A 217 22.15 14.45 -10.33
N SER A 218 23.15 14.94 -11.09
CA SER A 218 22.94 15.76 -12.30
C SER A 218 22.13 15.07 -13.41
N ASP A 219 22.19 13.75 -13.52
CA ASP A 219 21.51 12.94 -14.51
C ASP A 219 20.24 12.23 -13.98
N LEU A 220 19.97 12.34 -12.67
CA LEU A 220 18.90 11.57 -12.00
C LEU A 220 17.51 11.84 -12.60
N GLY A 221 17.19 13.11 -12.88
CA GLY A 221 15.89 13.47 -13.46
C GLY A 221 15.66 12.84 -14.84
N SER A 222 16.69 12.85 -15.71
CA SER A 222 16.60 12.21 -17.03
C SER A 222 16.53 10.69 -16.94
N LYS A 223 17.27 10.08 -16.02
CA LYS A 223 17.24 8.63 -15.78
C LYS A 223 15.90 8.15 -15.24
N LEU A 224 15.28 8.88 -14.32
CA LEU A 224 13.93 8.58 -13.84
C LEU A 224 12.88 8.74 -14.95
N THR A 225 13.02 9.76 -15.80
CA THR A 225 12.12 9.94 -16.96
C THR A 225 12.23 8.77 -17.94
N GLU A 226 13.44 8.27 -18.19
CA GLU A 226 13.68 7.08 -19.01
C GLU A 226 12.98 5.84 -18.41
N LEU A 227 13.12 5.63 -17.11
CA LEU A 227 12.44 4.56 -16.37
C LEU A 227 10.91 4.68 -16.48
N PHE A 228 10.34 5.88 -16.32
CA PHE A 228 8.90 6.10 -16.45
C PHE A 228 8.38 5.74 -17.84
N GLN A 229 9.14 6.03 -18.90
CA GLN A 229 8.78 5.63 -20.26
C GLN A 229 8.80 4.10 -20.43
N VAL A 230 9.78 3.41 -19.84
CA VAL A 230 9.84 1.95 -19.85
C VAL A 230 8.63 1.34 -19.16
N LEU A 231 8.24 1.86 -18.00
CA LEU A 231 7.06 1.41 -17.25
C LEU A 231 5.74 1.64 -18.02
N ASN A 232 5.70 2.66 -18.88
CA ASN A 232 4.56 2.97 -19.74
C ASN A 232 4.57 2.22 -21.08
N THR A 233 5.63 1.45 -21.41
CA THR A 233 5.79 0.81 -22.70
C THR A 233 5.61 -0.70 -22.59
N PRO A 234 4.59 -1.31 -23.27
CA PRO A 234 4.45 -2.76 -23.35
C PRO A 234 5.72 -3.43 -23.89
N PHE A 235 6.02 -4.64 -23.40
CA PHE A 235 7.25 -5.36 -23.75
C PHE A 235 7.47 -5.48 -25.26
N GLU A 236 6.39 -5.71 -26.02
CA GLU A 236 6.43 -5.92 -27.47
C GLU A 236 6.77 -4.62 -28.25
N LYS A 237 6.62 -3.47 -27.59
CA LYS A 237 6.88 -2.13 -28.19
C LYS A 237 8.21 -1.54 -27.76
N ARG A 238 8.95 -2.21 -26.86
CA ARG A 238 10.25 -1.72 -26.37
C ARG A 238 11.33 -1.83 -27.43
N LEU A 239 12.29 -0.91 -27.36
CA LEU A 239 13.46 -0.94 -28.23
C LEU A 239 14.31 -2.18 -27.94
N LYS A 240 14.84 -2.83 -29.00
CA LYS A 240 15.65 -4.05 -28.88
C LYS A 240 17.01 -3.83 -28.21
N ASN A 241 17.52 -2.60 -28.22
CA ASN A 241 18.78 -2.18 -27.62
C ASN A 241 18.59 -1.43 -26.29
N LEU A 242 17.45 -1.63 -25.61
CA LEU A 242 17.23 -1.08 -24.28
C LEU A 242 18.26 -1.64 -23.31
N ASP A 243 18.74 -0.81 -22.36
CA ASP A 243 19.64 -1.24 -21.28
C ASP A 243 19.02 -2.41 -20.51
N GLU A 244 19.82 -3.44 -20.22
CA GLU A 244 19.33 -4.66 -19.56
C GLU A 244 18.69 -4.36 -18.20
N SER A 245 19.22 -3.39 -17.44
CA SER A 245 18.66 -3.00 -16.15
C SER A 245 17.26 -2.39 -16.28
N LEU A 246 17.00 -1.63 -17.34
CA LEU A 246 15.70 -1.07 -17.65
C LEU A 246 14.74 -2.12 -18.23
N ALA A 247 15.26 -3.07 -19.01
CA ALA A 247 14.45 -4.11 -19.62
C ALA A 247 13.77 -5.04 -18.59
N THR A 248 14.34 -5.16 -17.37
CA THR A 248 13.78 -5.99 -16.28
C THR A 248 12.50 -5.42 -15.67
N PHE A 249 12.27 -4.10 -15.75
CA PHE A 249 11.08 -3.49 -15.19
C PHE A 249 9.81 -3.90 -15.95
N PRO A 250 8.71 -4.21 -15.26
CA PRO A 250 7.47 -4.64 -15.90
C PRO A 250 6.77 -3.48 -16.62
N TYR A 251 5.82 -3.81 -17.49
CA TYR A 251 4.86 -2.85 -17.99
C TYR A 251 3.74 -2.67 -16.95
N VAL A 252 3.57 -1.45 -16.44
CA VAL A 252 2.61 -1.18 -15.37
C VAL A 252 1.21 -0.96 -15.92
N ASN A 253 1.07 -0.32 -17.08
CA ASN A 253 -0.20 0.17 -17.63
C ASN A 253 -0.95 1.07 -16.63
N GLY A 254 -1.92 1.80 -17.10
CA GLY A 254 -2.63 2.76 -16.27
C GLY A 254 -2.02 4.17 -16.40
N LYS A 255 -2.84 5.17 -16.30
CA LYS A 255 -2.55 6.56 -16.63
C LYS A 255 -1.36 7.20 -15.88
N LEU A 256 -0.85 6.53 -14.83
CA LEU A 256 0.19 7.09 -13.96
C LEU A 256 1.46 7.54 -14.71
N PHE A 257 1.91 6.77 -15.71
CA PHE A 257 3.13 7.06 -16.46
C PHE A 257 2.88 7.59 -17.88
N GLU A 258 1.63 7.83 -18.26
CA GLU A 258 1.24 8.21 -19.63
C GLU A 258 1.67 9.63 -19.99
N GLU A 259 1.56 10.55 -19.04
CA GLU A 259 1.89 11.96 -19.25
C GLU A 259 3.39 12.22 -19.25
N PHE A 260 3.87 13.01 -20.24
CA PHE A 260 5.26 13.47 -20.27
C PHE A 260 5.44 14.69 -19.38
N LEU A 261 6.27 14.54 -18.35
CA LEU A 261 6.60 15.62 -17.43
C LEU A 261 7.88 16.33 -17.84
N PRO A 262 8.04 17.62 -17.54
CA PRO A 262 9.34 18.30 -17.57
C PRO A 262 10.35 17.51 -16.74
N ILE A 263 11.61 17.50 -17.18
CA ILE A 263 12.68 16.78 -16.47
C ILE A 263 13.11 17.63 -15.26
N PRO A 264 12.96 17.13 -14.02
CA PRO A 264 13.40 17.84 -12.83
C PRO A 264 14.93 17.86 -12.71
N SER A 265 15.47 18.93 -12.13
CA SER A 265 16.89 19.02 -11.79
C SER A 265 17.13 18.53 -10.36
N PHE A 266 18.11 17.65 -10.19
CA PHE A 266 18.51 17.09 -8.90
C PHE A 266 19.93 17.52 -8.52
N ASP A 267 20.19 17.58 -7.22
CA ASP A 267 21.52 17.67 -6.64
C ASP A 267 21.86 16.39 -5.85
N SER A 268 23.10 16.31 -5.32
CA SER A 268 23.57 15.17 -4.53
C SER A 268 22.71 14.92 -3.29
N LYS A 269 22.21 15.98 -2.63
CA LYS A 269 21.36 15.86 -1.42
C LYS A 269 19.98 15.33 -1.74
N MET A 270 19.40 15.73 -2.86
CA MET A 270 18.11 15.21 -3.33
C MET A 270 18.22 13.72 -3.71
N ARG A 271 19.34 13.34 -4.36
CA ARG A 271 19.64 11.95 -4.66
C ARG A 271 19.80 11.12 -3.38
N GLU A 272 20.50 11.64 -2.36
CA GLU A 272 20.64 10.98 -1.06
C GLU A 272 19.27 10.74 -0.39
N ILE A 273 18.40 11.76 -0.35
CA ILE A 273 17.04 11.61 0.18
C ILE A 273 16.26 10.51 -0.56
N LEU A 274 16.37 10.44 -1.87
CA LEU A 274 15.68 9.40 -2.65
C LEU A 274 16.24 8.00 -2.34
N LEU A 275 17.55 7.86 -2.20
CA LEU A 275 18.17 6.61 -1.77
C LEU A 275 17.72 6.21 -0.36
N GLU A 276 17.67 7.15 0.58
CA GLU A 276 17.13 6.90 1.93
C GLU A 276 15.67 6.43 1.88
N CYS A 277 14.85 7.00 0.99
CA CYS A 277 13.48 6.52 0.78
C CYS A 277 13.43 5.06 0.33
N CYS A 278 14.38 4.60 -0.50
CA CYS A 278 14.44 3.21 -0.96
C CYS A 278 14.85 2.21 0.13
N TYR A 279 15.37 2.65 1.27
CA TYR A 279 15.66 1.79 2.43
C TYR A 279 14.48 1.62 3.38
N LEU A 280 13.39 2.37 3.20
CA LEU A 280 12.15 2.15 3.95
C LEU A 280 11.47 0.87 3.47
N ASP A 281 10.74 0.22 4.36
CA ASP A 281 9.91 -0.94 4.01
C ASP A 281 8.52 -0.48 3.54
N TRP A 282 8.40 -0.17 2.25
CA TRP A 282 7.15 0.31 1.64
C TRP A 282 6.01 -0.70 1.70
N SER A 283 6.30 -1.98 1.89
CA SER A 283 5.27 -3.01 2.05
C SER A 283 4.41 -2.82 3.30
N LYS A 284 4.95 -2.15 4.33
CA LYS A 284 4.25 -1.83 5.60
C LYS A 284 3.52 -0.49 5.55
N ILE A 285 3.80 0.34 4.54
CA ILE A 285 3.20 1.67 4.43
C ILE A 285 1.77 1.54 3.94
N SER A 286 0.83 2.12 4.70
CA SER A 286 -0.58 2.17 4.30
C SER A 286 -0.77 3.15 3.13
N PRO A 287 -1.39 2.75 2.01
CA PRO A 287 -1.71 3.67 0.92
C PRO A 287 -2.58 4.87 1.32
N ALA A 288 -3.31 4.77 2.43
CA ALA A 288 -4.08 5.90 3.00
C ALA A 288 -3.19 7.08 3.42
N ILE A 289 -1.89 6.83 3.68
CA ILE A 289 -0.96 7.91 4.04
C ILE A 289 -0.67 8.85 2.87
N PHE A 290 -0.83 8.39 1.63
CA PHE A 290 -0.64 9.26 0.47
C PHE A 290 -1.53 10.50 0.55
N GLY A 291 -2.77 10.36 1.04
CA GLY A 291 -3.65 11.49 1.28
C GLY A 291 -3.11 12.48 2.32
N SER A 292 -2.57 11.99 3.45
CA SER A 292 -1.99 12.87 4.48
C SER A 292 -0.69 13.54 4.02
N LEU A 293 0.14 12.80 3.29
CA LEU A 293 1.37 13.32 2.69
C LEU A 293 1.05 14.51 1.78
N PHE A 294 0.13 14.31 0.85
CA PHE A 294 -0.22 15.35 -0.11
C PHE A 294 -0.94 16.54 0.51
N GLN A 295 -1.75 16.33 1.55
CA GLN A 295 -2.28 17.45 2.31
C GLN A 295 -1.21 18.25 3.08
N SER A 296 -0.13 17.61 3.52
CA SER A 296 0.97 18.33 4.17
C SER A 296 1.75 19.21 3.20
N ILE A 297 1.78 18.81 1.93
CA ILE A 297 2.46 19.50 0.83
C ILE A 297 1.60 20.64 0.24
N MET A 298 0.26 20.49 0.25
CA MET A 298 -0.64 21.54 -0.23
C MET A 298 -0.48 22.84 0.56
N ASP A 299 -0.53 23.96 -0.12
CA ASP A 299 -0.52 25.29 0.50
C ASP A 299 -1.65 25.42 1.54
N LYS A 300 -1.33 26.00 2.71
CA LYS A 300 -2.29 26.19 3.81
C LYS A 300 -3.54 26.97 3.39
N GLU A 301 -3.37 27.96 2.53
CA GLU A 301 -4.49 28.78 2.02
C GLU A 301 -5.38 27.98 1.08
N HIS A 302 -4.78 27.19 0.18
CA HIS A 302 -5.52 26.31 -0.73
C HIS A 302 -6.32 25.24 0.04
N ARG A 303 -5.71 24.59 1.03
CA ARG A 303 -6.41 23.61 1.90
C ARG A 303 -7.62 24.21 2.61
N ARG A 304 -7.47 25.44 3.15
CA ARG A 304 -8.55 26.15 3.84
C ARG A 304 -9.71 26.47 2.88
N ASN A 305 -9.42 26.90 1.68
CA ASN A 305 -10.40 27.23 0.65
C ASN A 305 -11.19 26.02 0.15
N LEU A 306 -10.55 24.84 0.14
CA LEU A 306 -11.19 23.57 -0.22
C LEU A 306 -11.95 22.93 0.96
N GLY A 307 -11.70 23.34 2.22
CA GLY A 307 -12.22 22.67 3.40
C GLY A 307 -11.70 21.24 3.54
N ALA A 308 -10.54 20.94 2.95
CA ALA A 308 -9.94 19.62 2.94
C ALA A 308 -9.29 19.29 4.29
N HIS A 309 -9.78 18.25 4.96
CA HIS A 309 -9.27 17.76 6.24
C HIS A 309 -8.95 16.26 6.15
N TYR A 310 -7.72 15.91 6.50
CA TYR A 310 -7.35 14.50 6.64
C TYR A 310 -8.17 13.83 7.74
N THR A 311 -8.73 12.68 7.43
CA THR A 311 -9.44 11.84 8.39
C THR A 311 -8.57 10.66 8.76
N SER A 312 -8.18 10.57 10.04
CA SER A 312 -7.38 9.45 10.53
C SER A 312 -8.11 8.11 10.37
N GLU A 313 -7.37 7.03 10.23
CA GLU A 313 -7.93 5.68 10.10
C GLU A 313 -8.88 5.34 11.25
N ALA A 314 -8.52 5.69 12.48
CA ALA A 314 -9.37 5.48 13.65
C ALA A 314 -10.74 6.15 13.51
N ASN A 315 -10.80 7.35 12.93
CA ASN A 315 -12.06 8.06 12.69
C ASN A 315 -12.83 7.50 11.51
N ILE A 316 -12.15 7.04 10.46
CA ILE A 316 -12.80 6.31 9.35
C ILE A 316 -13.47 5.04 9.87
N LEU A 317 -12.78 4.26 10.70
CA LEU A 317 -13.34 3.05 11.31
C LEU A 317 -14.56 3.33 12.19
N LYS A 318 -14.61 4.45 12.93
CA LYS A 318 -15.80 4.86 13.69
C LYS A 318 -17.02 5.09 12.79
N LEU A 319 -16.82 5.44 11.53
CA LEU A 319 -17.91 5.64 10.56
C LEU A 319 -18.28 4.35 9.85
N ILE A 320 -17.31 3.59 9.34
CA ILE A 320 -17.60 2.42 8.50
C ILE A 320 -18.07 1.20 9.31
N ARG A 321 -17.65 1.07 10.59
CA ARG A 321 -18.11 -0.02 11.45
C ARG A 321 -19.62 -0.04 11.59
N PRO A 322 -20.29 1.00 12.10
CA PRO A 322 -21.74 1.00 12.26
C PRO A 322 -22.48 1.12 10.91
N LEU A 323 -21.83 1.61 9.85
CA LEU A 323 -22.45 1.69 8.53
C LEU A 323 -22.67 0.30 7.91
N PHE A 324 -21.63 -0.55 7.92
CA PHE A 324 -21.72 -1.86 7.26
C PHE A 324 -20.83 -2.95 7.89
N LEU A 325 -19.68 -2.61 8.46
CA LEU A 325 -18.67 -3.59 8.80
C LEU A 325 -19.10 -4.51 9.95
N ASP A 326 -19.70 -3.96 11.01
CA ASP A 326 -20.19 -4.74 12.14
C ASP A 326 -21.30 -5.73 11.70
N GLU A 327 -22.22 -5.30 10.82
CA GLU A 327 -23.28 -6.18 10.27
C GLU A 327 -22.69 -7.33 9.44
N LEU A 328 -21.64 -7.05 8.65
CA LEU A 328 -20.95 -8.09 7.86
C LEU A 328 -20.24 -9.10 8.77
N TYR A 329 -19.55 -8.63 9.82
CA TYR A 329 -18.90 -9.53 10.79
C TYR A 329 -19.92 -10.35 11.61
N GLU A 330 -21.02 -9.75 12.04
CA GLU A 330 -22.11 -10.52 12.69
C GLU A 330 -22.68 -11.60 11.78
N LYS A 331 -22.86 -11.30 10.50
CA LYS A 331 -23.32 -12.27 9.51
C LYS A 331 -22.30 -13.38 9.30
N PHE A 332 -21.01 -13.02 9.17
CA PHE A 332 -19.90 -13.98 9.09
C PHE A 332 -19.91 -14.95 10.27
N GLU A 333 -19.98 -14.44 11.50
CA GLU A 333 -20.01 -15.27 12.71
C GLU A 333 -21.20 -16.27 12.72
N LYS A 334 -22.35 -15.86 12.21
CA LYS A 334 -23.54 -16.73 12.12
C LYS A 334 -23.37 -17.87 11.10
N VAL A 335 -22.69 -17.59 9.97
CA VAL A 335 -22.62 -18.54 8.84
C VAL A 335 -21.29 -19.32 8.77
N LYS A 336 -20.23 -18.92 9.46
CA LYS A 336 -18.88 -19.49 9.32
C LYS A 336 -18.77 -20.99 9.56
N LYS A 337 -19.70 -21.60 10.31
CA LYS A 337 -19.76 -23.05 10.56
C LYS A 337 -20.46 -23.83 9.44
N ASN A 338 -21.15 -23.18 8.51
CA ASN A 338 -21.86 -23.80 7.40
C ASN A 338 -21.24 -23.36 6.07
N LYS A 339 -20.42 -24.24 5.46
CA LYS A 339 -19.69 -23.93 4.22
C LYS A 339 -20.59 -23.45 3.07
N LYS A 340 -21.82 -23.96 2.93
CA LYS A 340 -22.73 -23.53 1.87
C LYS A 340 -23.20 -22.09 2.09
N GLN A 341 -23.66 -21.77 3.31
CA GLN A 341 -24.07 -20.40 3.66
C GLN A 341 -22.89 -19.43 3.62
N LEU A 342 -21.71 -19.88 4.01
CA LEU A 342 -20.48 -19.08 3.94
C LEU A 342 -20.10 -18.74 2.50
N ALA A 343 -20.23 -19.70 1.57
CA ALA A 343 -20.00 -19.47 0.14
C ALA A 343 -21.03 -18.49 -0.47
N GLU A 344 -22.30 -18.59 -0.05
CA GLU A 344 -23.34 -17.64 -0.44
C GLU A 344 -23.03 -16.22 0.09
N PHE A 345 -22.58 -16.13 1.34
CA PHE A 345 -22.16 -14.86 1.93
C PHE A 345 -20.92 -14.28 1.24
N HIS A 346 -19.94 -15.11 0.86
CA HIS A 346 -18.79 -14.67 0.07
C HIS A 346 -19.24 -14.05 -1.27
N LYS A 347 -20.16 -14.70 -1.97
CA LYS A 347 -20.74 -14.16 -3.20
C LYS A 347 -21.44 -12.82 -2.98
N GLU A 348 -22.12 -12.64 -1.84
CA GLU A 348 -22.76 -11.38 -1.50
C GLU A 348 -21.77 -10.24 -1.35
N LEU A 349 -20.58 -10.47 -0.74
CA LEU A 349 -19.54 -9.45 -0.61
C LEU A 349 -19.12 -8.85 -1.97
N SER A 350 -19.07 -9.68 -3.02
CA SER A 350 -18.73 -9.22 -4.37
C SER A 350 -19.80 -8.35 -5.06
N THR A 351 -21.00 -8.27 -4.46
CA THR A 351 -22.09 -7.44 -5.00
C THR A 351 -22.23 -6.09 -4.29
N LEU A 352 -21.47 -5.85 -3.24
CA LEU A 352 -21.48 -4.58 -2.50
C LEU A 352 -20.77 -3.50 -3.31
N HIS A 353 -21.39 -2.33 -3.43
CA HIS A 353 -20.79 -1.17 -4.07
C HIS A 353 -20.79 0.04 -3.15
N PHE A 354 -19.73 0.80 -3.21
CA PHE A 354 -19.43 1.94 -2.34
C PHE A 354 -19.23 3.21 -3.15
N LEU A 355 -19.75 4.34 -2.67
CA LEU A 355 -19.53 5.65 -3.27
C LEU A 355 -19.05 6.63 -2.20
N ASP A 356 -17.92 7.29 -2.46
CA ASP A 356 -17.49 8.49 -1.74
C ASP A 356 -17.62 9.70 -2.66
N PRO A 357 -18.63 10.57 -2.45
CA PRO A 357 -18.88 11.69 -3.32
C PRO A 357 -18.02 12.94 -3.05
N ALA A 358 -16.98 12.81 -2.24
CA ALA A 358 -15.96 13.83 -1.98
C ALA A 358 -14.68 13.12 -1.49
N CYS A 359 -14.15 12.22 -2.34
CA CYS A 359 -13.23 11.19 -1.88
C CYS A 359 -11.82 11.70 -1.56
N GLY A 360 -11.44 12.92 -2.00
CA GLY A 360 -10.07 13.38 -1.85
C GLY A 360 -9.10 12.37 -2.44
N SER A 361 -8.07 12.02 -1.68
CA SER A 361 -7.09 10.99 -2.05
C SER A 361 -7.57 9.55 -1.78
N GLY A 362 -8.87 9.34 -1.53
CA GLY A 362 -9.49 8.02 -1.45
C GLY A 362 -9.44 7.33 -0.09
N ASN A 363 -9.07 8.00 0.99
CA ASN A 363 -8.84 7.37 2.30
C ASN A 363 -10.01 6.51 2.80
N PHE A 364 -11.25 6.99 2.68
CA PHE A 364 -12.44 6.21 3.07
C PHE A 364 -12.60 4.95 2.22
N LEU A 365 -12.39 5.07 0.90
CA LEU A 365 -12.49 3.95 -0.02
C LEU A 365 -11.38 2.91 0.24
N ILE A 366 -10.15 3.36 0.49
CA ILE A 366 -8.98 2.51 0.79
C ILE A 366 -9.24 1.67 2.05
N ILE A 367 -9.66 2.32 3.14
CA ILE A 367 -9.90 1.62 4.41
C ILE A 367 -11.12 0.69 4.31
N ALA A 368 -12.21 1.14 3.66
CA ALA A 368 -13.38 0.29 3.44
C ALA A 368 -13.04 -0.94 2.58
N TYR A 369 -12.25 -0.77 1.52
CA TYR A 369 -11.76 -1.86 0.68
C TYR A 369 -10.89 -2.84 1.47
N ARG A 370 -9.92 -2.34 2.23
CA ARG A 370 -9.05 -3.16 3.07
C ARG A 370 -9.86 -4.04 4.03
N GLU A 371 -10.79 -3.45 4.76
CA GLU A 371 -11.61 -4.20 5.73
C GLU A 371 -12.48 -5.27 5.04
N LEU A 372 -13.03 -4.96 3.87
CA LEU A 372 -13.78 -5.92 3.07
C LEU A 372 -12.90 -7.11 2.62
N ARG A 373 -11.67 -6.84 2.17
CA ARG A 373 -10.70 -7.85 1.72
C ARG A 373 -10.16 -8.69 2.89
N ILE A 374 -9.99 -8.11 4.09
CA ILE A 374 -9.65 -8.86 5.30
C ILE A 374 -10.77 -9.86 5.64
N LEU A 375 -12.03 -9.42 5.59
CA LEU A 375 -13.17 -10.32 5.81
C LEU A 375 -13.23 -11.41 4.73
N GLU A 376 -13.02 -11.07 3.46
CA GLU A 376 -12.92 -12.05 2.38
C GLU A 376 -11.82 -13.10 2.65
N LEU A 377 -10.63 -12.68 3.07
CA LEU A 377 -9.55 -13.61 3.42
C LEU A 377 -9.94 -14.58 4.55
N GLU A 378 -10.62 -14.09 5.60
CA GLU A 378 -11.10 -14.96 6.69
C GLU A 378 -12.13 -16.00 6.17
N ILE A 379 -13.00 -15.61 5.24
CA ILE A 379 -13.93 -16.53 4.58
C ILE A 379 -13.18 -17.56 3.75
N LEU A 380 -12.22 -17.14 2.94
CA LEU A 380 -11.42 -18.01 2.06
C LEU A 380 -10.62 -19.05 2.87
N LYS A 381 -10.06 -18.67 4.01
CA LYS A 381 -9.37 -19.60 4.94
C LYS A 381 -10.27 -20.76 5.40
N ILE A 382 -11.57 -20.51 5.58
CA ILE A 382 -12.53 -21.53 6.02
C ILE A 382 -13.04 -22.38 4.85
N LEU A 383 -13.29 -21.76 3.69
CA LEU A 383 -13.85 -22.44 2.52
C LEU A 383 -12.84 -23.35 1.84
N TYR A 384 -11.59 -22.90 1.75
CA TYR A 384 -10.55 -23.54 0.95
C TYR A 384 -9.37 -23.98 1.82
N SER A 385 -8.82 -25.13 1.51
CA SER A 385 -7.56 -25.59 2.08
C SER A 385 -6.38 -24.97 1.33
N GLU A 386 -5.15 -25.12 1.85
CA GLU A 386 -3.91 -24.61 1.26
C GLU A 386 -3.63 -25.07 -0.20
N ASN A 387 -4.37 -26.05 -0.72
CA ASN A 387 -4.20 -26.62 -2.06
C ASN A 387 -5.19 -26.03 -3.09
N VAL A 388 -5.31 -24.72 -3.17
CA VAL A 388 -6.07 -24.06 -4.23
C VAL A 388 -5.23 -24.04 -5.50
N LEU A 389 -5.81 -24.50 -6.62
CA LEU A 389 -5.11 -24.54 -7.92
C LEU A 389 -4.97 -23.16 -8.56
N ASP A 390 -5.96 -22.28 -8.36
CA ASP A 390 -5.98 -20.93 -8.91
C ASP A 390 -6.68 -19.97 -7.95
N ILE A 391 -5.89 -19.13 -7.28
CA ILE A 391 -6.38 -18.10 -6.35
C ILE A 391 -7.25 -17.07 -7.08
N SER A 392 -6.94 -16.76 -8.33
CA SER A 392 -7.67 -15.73 -9.09
C SER A 392 -9.15 -16.07 -9.25
N SER A 393 -9.50 -17.35 -9.24
CA SER A 393 -10.87 -17.82 -9.37
C SER A 393 -11.71 -17.71 -8.09
N ILE A 394 -11.06 -17.56 -6.93
CA ILE A 394 -11.73 -17.53 -5.62
C ILE A 394 -11.74 -16.14 -4.96
N VAL A 395 -10.97 -15.17 -5.45
CA VAL A 395 -10.97 -13.79 -4.95
C VAL A 395 -11.95 -12.96 -5.76
N TRP A 396 -13.07 -12.58 -5.13
CA TRP A 396 -14.18 -11.93 -5.82
C TRP A 396 -14.37 -10.45 -5.49
N CYS A 397 -13.90 -10.00 -4.33
CA CYS A 397 -13.89 -8.57 -4.02
C CYS A 397 -12.82 -7.86 -4.86
N ASP A 398 -13.21 -6.76 -5.51
CA ASP A 398 -12.37 -6.04 -6.46
C ASP A 398 -12.53 -4.52 -6.30
N VAL A 399 -11.55 -3.76 -6.77
CA VAL A 399 -11.56 -2.29 -6.71
C VAL A 399 -12.67 -1.66 -7.55
N ASP A 400 -13.21 -2.35 -8.54
CA ASP A 400 -14.33 -1.87 -9.36
C ASP A 400 -15.66 -1.74 -8.60
N GLN A 401 -15.74 -2.26 -7.36
CA GLN A 401 -16.85 -2.05 -6.43
C GLN A 401 -16.81 -0.65 -5.77
N PHE A 402 -15.71 0.09 -5.93
CA PHE A 402 -15.45 1.35 -5.24
C PHE A 402 -15.46 2.53 -6.21
N HIS A 403 -16.26 3.54 -5.88
CA HIS A 403 -16.50 4.70 -6.71
C HIS A 403 -16.21 5.97 -5.92
N GLY A 404 -15.57 6.94 -6.56
CA GLY A 404 -15.26 8.22 -5.94
C GLY A 404 -15.55 9.39 -6.88
N ILE A 405 -15.86 10.54 -6.31
CA ILE A 405 -15.95 11.80 -7.04
C ILE A 405 -15.07 12.80 -6.33
N GLU A 406 -14.16 13.43 -7.05
CA GLU A 406 -13.25 14.44 -6.52
C GLU A 406 -13.16 15.64 -7.46
N VAL A 407 -13.21 16.84 -6.89
CA VAL A 407 -13.21 18.10 -7.65
C VAL A 407 -11.82 18.50 -8.12
N GLU A 408 -10.79 18.09 -7.39
CA GLU A 408 -9.40 18.34 -7.75
C GLU A 408 -8.82 17.16 -8.52
N GLU A 409 -8.14 17.42 -9.63
CA GLU A 409 -7.60 16.38 -10.52
C GLU A 409 -6.55 15.54 -9.82
N PHE A 410 -5.64 16.18 -9.10
CA PHE A 410 -4.50 15.51 -8.51
C PHE A 410 -4.90 14.56 -7.35
N PRO A 411 -5.71 14.94 -6.35
CA PRO A 411 -6.25 13.97 -5.38
C PRO A 411 -7.01 12.81 -6.03
N ALA A 412 -7.75 13.08 -7.12
CA ALA A 412 -8.43 12.01 -7.86
C ALA A 412 -7.45 10.98 -8.46
N GLN A 413 -6.33 11.44 -9.02
CA GLN A 413 -5.28 10.57 -9.55
C GLN A 413 -4.60 9.76 -8.42
N ILE A 414 -4.33 10.40 -7.27
CA ILE A 414 -3.80 9.72 -6.08
C ILE A 414 -4.75 8.63 -5.63
N ALA A 415 -6.06 8.93 -5.52
CA ALA A 415 -7.06 7.96 -5.10
C ALA A 415 -7.07 6.71 -5.99
N GLN A 416 -6.93 6.87 -7.31
CA GLN A 416 -6.84 5.74 -8.25
C GLN A 416 -5.61 4.87 -7.97
N VAL A 417 -4.43 5.50 -7.80
CA VAL A 417 -3.17 4.78 -7.51
C VAL A 417 -3.24 4.11 -6.16
N ALA A 418 -3.70 4.81 -5.12
CA ALA A 418 -3.78 4.28 -3.77
C ALA A 418 -4.77 3.11 -3.64
N MET A 419 -5.90 3.16 -4.35
CA MET A 419 -6.83 2.03 -4.44
C MET A 419 -6.20 0.80 -5.10
N TRP A 420 -5.38 1.01 -6.12
CA TRP A 420 -4.64 -0.09 -6.73
C TRP A 420 -3.55 -0.64 -5.80
N LEU A 421 -2.82 0.22 -5.09
CA LEU A 421 -1.79 -0.20 -4.14
C LEU A 421 -2.38 -1.03 -2.99
N ILE A 422 -3.54 -0.63 -2.45
CA ILE A 422 -4.20 -1.43 -1.40
C ILE A 422 -4.72 -2.76 -1.96
N ASP A 423 -5.23 -2.82 -3.19
CA ASP A 423 -5.60 -4.09 -3.83
C ASP A 423 -4.40 -5.02 -3.92
N HIS A 424 -3.25 -4.49 -4.36
CA HIS A 424 -2.03 -5.27 -4.44
C HIS A 424 -1.57 -5.77 -3.06
N GLN A 425 -1.59 -4.94 -2.01
CA GLN A 425 -1.26 -5.39 -0.65
C GLN A 425 -2.20 -6.52 -0.19
N MET A 426 -3.50 -6.40 -0.43
CA MET A 426 -4.46 -7.45 -0.07
C MET A 426 -4.23 -8.74 -0.87
N ASN A 427 -3.87 -8.63 -2.15
CA ASN A 427 -3.50 -9.77 -2.99
C ASN A 427 -2.24 -10.46 -2.49
N MET A 428 -1.25 -9.71 -1.99
CA MET A 428 -0.04 -10.27 -1.38
C MET A 428 -0.35 -11.00 -0.07
N MET A 429 -1.25 -10.48 0.78
CA MET A 429 -1.70 -11.19 2.00
C MET A 429 -2.38 -12.53 1.68
N ILE A 430 -3.21 -12.57 0.63
CA ILE A 430 -3.84 -13.80 0.16
C ILE A 430 -2.77 -14.75 -0.40
N SER A 431 -1.82 -14.22 -1.19
CA SER A 431 -0.70 -14.97 -1.76
C SER A 431 0.15 -15.64 -0.68
N GLU A 432 0.43 -14.94 0.42
CA GLU A 432 1.17 -15.46 1.57
C GLU A 432 0.42 -16.64 2.20
N HIS A 433 -0.88 -16.50 2.43
CA HIS A 433 -1.67 -17.55 3.06
C HIS A 433 -1.80 -18.82 2.21
N PHE A 434 -2.07 -18.67 0.91
CA PHE A 434 -2.28 -19.81 0.00
C PHE A 434 -1.00 -20.29 -0.70
N GLY A 435 0.12 -19.58 -0.51
CA GLY A 435 1.41 -19.96 -1.09
C GLY A 435 1.47 -19.88 -2.60
N GLN A 436 0.65 -19.04 -3.22
CA GLN A 436 0.65 -18.79 -4.66
C GLN A 436 0.74 -17.28 -4.91
N TYR A 437 1.61 -16.89 -5.83
CA TYR A 437 1.73 -15.48 -6.21
C TYR A 437 0.52 -15.04 -7.02
N PHE A 438 -0.23 -14.08 -6.48
CA PHE A 438 -1.43 -13.51 -7.10
C PHE A 438 -1.29 -12.00 -7.24
N VAL A 439 -1.22 -11.53 -8.46
CA VAL A 439 -1.16 -10.10 -8.79
C VAL A 439 -2.07 -9.80 -9.98
N ARG A 440 -2.82 -8.73 -9.87
CA ARG A 440 -3.69 -8.22 -10.93
C ARG A 440 -2.95 -7.20 -11.79
N LEU A 441 -1.96 -7.64 -12.56
CA LEU A 441 -1.24 -6.83 -13.55
C LEU A 441 -1.57 -7.28 -14.97
N PRO A 442 -1.54 -6.38 -15.95
CA PRO A 442 -1.55 -4.93 -15.90
C PRO A 442 -2.86 -4.39 -15.31
N LEU A 443 -2.90 -3.12 -14.92
CA LEU A 443 -4.04 -2.47 -14.23
C LEU A 443 -5.28 -2.41 -15.15
N LYS A 444 -5.93 -3.56 -15.37
CA LYS A 444 -7.11 -3.67 -16.23
C LYS A 444 -8.37 -3.13 -15.56
N LYS A 445 -8.44 -3.24 -14.23
CA LYS A 445 -9.52 -2.73 -13.41
C LYS A 445 -8.98 -1.67 -12.46
N SER A 446 -9.67 -0.57 -12.32
CA SER A 446 -9.38 0.49 -11.36
C SER A 446 -10.66 0.87 -10.64
N ALA A 447 -10.53 1.43 -9.44
CA ALA A 447 -11.63 2.14 -8.82
C ALA A 447 -12.14 3.24 -9.76
N ASN A 448 -13.45 3.39 -9.83
CA ASN A 448 -14.07 4.41 -10.68
C ASN A 448 -14.02 5.77 -9.98
N ILE A 449 -12.89 6.45 -10.06
CA ILE A 449 -12.71 7.80 -9.51
C ILE A 449 -12.91 8.82 -10.62
N VAL A 450 -13.91 9.68 -10.45
CA VAL A 450 -14.30 10.70 -11.44
C VAL A 450 -13.83 12.06 -10.96
N HIS A 451 -13.03 12.75 -11.78
CA HIS A 451 -12.65 14.14 -11.56
C HIS A 451 -13.83 15.03 -11.99
N ALA A 452 -14.59 15.52 -11.01
CA ALA A 452 -15.75 16.38 -11.23
C ALA A 452 -16.25 17.01 -9.93
N ASN A 453 -17.01 18.12 -10.05
CA ASN A 453 -17.75 18.64 -8.91
C ASN A 453 -18.97 17.76 -8.60
N SER A 454 -18.93 17.06 -7.50
CA SER A 454 -19.96 16.12 -7.03
C SER A 454 -21.35 16.74 -6.87
N LEU A 455 -21.45 18.05 -6.62
CA LEU A 455 -22.72 18.76 -6.52
C LEU A 455 -23.31 19.10 -7.89
N GLN A 456 -22.49 19.07 -8.96
CA GLN A 456 -22.89 19.47 -10.31
C GLN A 456 -23.26 18.29 -11.21
N ILE A 457 -22.57 17.15 -11.06
CA ILE A 457 -22.85 15.94 -11.85
C ILE A 457 -23.97 15.09 -11.25
N SER A 458 -24.59 14.24 -12.05
CA SER A 458 -25.47 13.17 -11.54
C SER A 458 -24.63 12.03 -10.96
N TRP A 459 -24.94 11.57 -9.75
CA TRP A 459 -24.27 10.38 -9.19
C TRP A 459 -24.67 9.08 -9.92
N GLU A 460 -25.80 9.08 -10.64
CA GLU A 460 -26.21 7.98 -11.53
C GLU A 460 -25.24 7.78 -12.70
N ASP A 461 -24.52 8.85 -13.13
CA ASP A 461 -23.51 8.76 -14.20
C ASP A 461 -22.24 8.07 -13.70
N VAL A 462 -22.01 8.01 -12.38
CA VAL A 462 -20.87 7.35 -11.75
C VAL A 462 -21.20 5.91 -11.38
N ILE A 463 -22.36 5.71 -10.76
CA ILE A 463 -22.89 4.38 -10.43
C ILE A 463 -24.42 4.43 -10.31
N SER A 464 -25.09 3.46 -10.91
CA SER A 464 -26.55 3.38 -10.79
C SER A 464 -26.97 3.03 -9.36
N LYS A 465 -28.06 3.62 -8.88
CA LYS A 465 -28.56 3.38 -7.53
C LYS A 465 -29.06 1.95 -7.29
N GLU A 466 -29.35 1.20 -8.35
CA GLU A 466 -29.71 -0.22 -8.26
C GLU A 466 -28.52 -1.10 -7.83
N LYS A 467 -27.30 -0.67 -8.16
CA LYS A 467 -26.06 -1.38 -7.79
C LYS A 467 -25.47 -0.88 -6.49
N LEU A 468 -25.63 0.43 -6.19
CA LEU A 468 -25.01 1.05 -5.04
C LEU A 468 -25.58 0.53 -3.73
N THR A 469 -24.70 0.22 -2.77
CA THR A 469 -25.08 -0.27 -1.44
C THR A 469 -24.82 0.75 -0.34
N TYR A 470 -23.68 1.42 -0.40
CA TYR A 470 -23.25 2.35 0.65
C TYR A 470 -22.71 3.66 0.07
N ILE A 471 -23.05 4.77 0.74
CA ILE A 471 -22.42 6.09 0.52
C ILE A 471 -21.69 6.45 1.81
N LEU A 472 -20.44 6.87 1.69
CA LEU A 472 -19.60 7.23 2.83
C LEU A 472 -18.65 8.36 2.43
N GLY A 473 -18.11 9.09 3.38
CA GLY A 473 -17.12 10.12 3.07
C GLY A 473 -17.04 11.25 4.08
N ASN A 474 -16.14 12.19 3.79
CA ASN A 474 -15.92 13.40 4.56
C ASN A 474 -16.01 14.63 3.64
N PRO A 475 -17.24 15.07 3.28
CA PRO A 475 -17.43 16.26 2.44
C PRO A 475 -16.86 17.52 3.07
N PRO A 476 -16.47 18.54 2.27
CA PRO A 476 -15.78 19.74 2.78
C PRO A 476 -16.63 20.59 3.73
N PHE A 477 -15.99 21.08 4.82
CA PHE A 477 -16.59 21.90 5.86
C PHE A 477 -16.28 23.38 5.61
N ILE A 478 -17.18 24.09 4.96
CA ILE A 478 -17.02 25.52 4.68
C ILE A 478 -18.25 26.26 5.20
N GLY A 479 -18.03 27.10 6.22
CA GLY A 479 -19.08 27.92 6.79
C GLY A 479 -19.59 28.94 5.78
N LYS A 480 -20.87 29.35 5.90
CA LYS A 480 -21.54 30.31 5.00
C LYS A 480 -20.69 31.54 4.64
N LYS A 481 -19.98 32.11 5.61
CA LYS A 481 -19.19 33.33 5.43
C LYS A 481 -17.93 33.13 4.59
N GLU A 482 -17.42 31.90 4.57
CA GLU A 482 -16.17 31.52 3.93
C GLU A 482 -16.39 30.92 2.53
N GLN A 483 -17.65 30.62 2.15
CA GLN A 483 -17.98 30.10 0.83
C GLN A 483 -17.65 31.12 -0.27
N ASN A 484 -16.91 30.66 -1.28
CA ASN A 484 -16.65 31.42 -2.50
C ASN A 484 -17.89 31.49 -3.40
N LYS A 485 -17.78 32.12 -4.55
CA LYS A 485 -18.92 32.33 -5.47
C LYS A 485 -19.44 31.00 -6.01
N GLU A 486 -18.56 30.11 -6.47
CA GLU A 486 -18.93 28.81 -7.05
C GLU A 486 -19.66 27.93 -6.03
N GLN A 487 -19.14 27.87 -4.79
CA GLN A 487 -19.76 27.14 -3.70
C GLN A 487 -21.14 27.67 -3.33
N LYS A 488 -21.33 29.01 -3.37
CA LYS A 488 -22.66 29.61 -3.19
C LYS A 488 -23.61 29.25 -4.33
N ASP A 489 -23.13 29.21 -5.56
CA ASP A 489 -23.93 28.83 -6.74
C ASP A 489 -24.34 27.34 -6.63
N ASP A 490 -23.43 26.46 -6.14
CA ASP A 490 -23.75 25.05 -5.84
C ASP A 490 -24.83 24.95 -4.75
N MET A 491 -24.71 25.70 -3.66
CA MET A 491 -25.72 25.73 -2.60
C MET A 491 -27.10 26.16 -3.14
N VAL A 492 -27.17 27.21 -3.96
CA VAL A 492 -28.43 27.65 -4.61
C VAL A 492 -29.01 26.55 -5.49
N ARG A 493 -28.18 25.85 -6.24
CA ARG A 493 -28.62 24.73 -7.11
C ARG A 493 -29.20 23.57 -6.32
N ILE A 494 -28.51 23.13 -5.26
CA ILE A 494 -28.91 21.96 -4.46
C ILE A 494 -30.14 22.26 -3.61
N PHE A 495 -30.18 23.43 -2.97
CA PHE A 495 -31.26 23.89 -2.08
C PHE A 495 -32.33 24.73 -2.77
N ASN A 496 -32.42 24.70 -4.08
CA ASN A 496 -33.45 25.40 -4.84
C ASN A 496 -34.84 25.18 -4.21
N LYS A 497 -35.54 26.26 -3.85
CA LYS A 497 -36.85 26.28 -3.18
C LYS A 497 -36.82 25.96 -1.65
N VAL A 498 -35.70 25.69 -1.02
CA VAL A 498 -35.64 25.52 0.43
C VAL A 498 -35.49 26.87 1.09
N GLN A 499 -36.53 27.30 1.81
CA GLN A 499 -36.54 28.60 2.48
C GLN A 499 -35.52 28.64 3.60
N GLY A 500 -34.72 29.71 3.66
CA GLY A 500 -33.68 29.88 4.70
C GLY A 500 -32.36 29.17 4.41
N ALA A 501 -32.20 28.45 3.30
CA ALA A 501 -31.00 27.70 2.98
C ALA A 501 -29.70 28.53 2.94
N GLY A 502 -29.83 29.88 2.79
CA GLY A 502 -28.65 30.75 2.75
C GLY A 502 -27.82 30.85 4.03
N VAL A 503 -28.21 30.20 5.14
CA VAL A 503 -27.42 30.15 6.39
C VAL A 503 -26.65 28.82 6.54
N LEU A 504 -26.87 27.88 5.62
CA LEU A 504 -26.32 26.52 5.72
C LEU A 504 -24.82 26.47 5.35
N ASP A 505 -24.09 25.59 6.04
CA ASP A 505 -22.72 25.26 5.69
C ASP A 505 -22.67 24.37 4.44
N TYR A 506 -21.57 24.44 3.70
CA TYR A 506 -21.41 23.78 2.40
C TYR A 506 -21.62 22.26 2.45
N VAL A 507 -21.16 21.61 3.52
CA VAL A 507 -21.32 20.16 3.77
C VAL A 507 -22.78 19.69 3.69
N THR A 508 -23.73 20.55 4.03
CA THR A 508 -25.17 20.23 4.02
C THR A 508 -25.71 19.90 2.63
N ALA A 509 -25.03 20.38 1.58
CA ALA A 509 -25.40 20.08 0.20
C ALA A 509 -25.27 18.58 -0.12
N TRP A 510 -24.23 17.90 0.42
CA TRP A 510 -24.09 16.45 0.27
C TRP A 510 -25.19 15.67 0.99
N TYR A 511 -25.58 16.11 2.20
CA TYR A 511 -26.69 15.51 2.93
C TYR A 511 -28.01 15.56 2.13
N LEU A 512 -28.34 16.73 1.57
CA LEU A 512 -29.55 16.88 0.79
C LEU A 512 -29.47 16.11 -0.54
N LYS A 513 -28.33 16.16 -1.22
CA LYS A 513 -28.14 15.43 -2.49
C LYS A 513 -28.21 13.93 -2.28
N ALA A 514 -27.57 13.39 -1.24
CA ALA A 514 -27.66 11.98 -0.87
C ALA A 514 -29.11 11.59 -0.52
N SER A 515 -29.82 12.42 0.25
CA SER A 515 -31.20 12.19 0.63
C SER A 515 -32.14 12.08 -0.58
N LYS A 516 -31.91 12.93 -1.60
CA LYS A 516 -32.63 12.85 -2.88
C LYS A 516 -32.29 11.57 -3.67
N TYR A 517 -30.99 11.24 -3.71
CA TYR A 517 -30.48 10.10 -4.47
C TYR A 517 -30.98 8.75 -3.97
N ILE A 518 -31.01 8.54 -2.65
CA ILE A 518 -31.34 7.25 -2.03
C ILE A 518 -32.83 6.95 -1.95
N GLN A 519 -33.70 7.84 -2.45
CA GLN A 519 -35.15 7.62 -2.41
C GLN A 519 -35.54 6.31 -3.12
N ASN A 520 -36.41 5.54 -2.46
CA ASN A 520 -36.89 4.21 -2.91
C ASN A 520 -35.78 3.15 -3.04
N THR A 521 -34.70 3.27 -2.28
CA THR A 521 -33.59 2.31 -2.25
C THR A 521 -33.34 1.80 -0.82
N LYS A 522 -32.43 0.83 -0.69
CA LYS A 522 -31.89 0.35 0.60
C LYS A 522 -30.49 0.91 0.90
N ILE A 523 -30.03 1.88 0.13
CA ILE A 523 -28.70 2.47 0.28
C ILE A 523 -28.58 3.12 1.67
N LYS A 524 -27.51 2.82 2.39
CA LYS A 524 -27.16 3.45 3.67
C LYS A 524 -26.11 4.53 3.43
N VAL A 525 -26.21 5.64 4.16
CA VAL A 525 -25.32 6.80 4.02
C VAL A 525 -24.67 7.14 5.35
N ALA A 526 -23.38 7.44 5.35
CA ALA A 526 -22.69 7.99 6.51
C ALA A 526 -21.66 9.04 6.09
N PHE A 527 -21.78 10.23 6.64
CA PHE A 527 -20.85 11.34 6.38
C PHE A 527 -20.24 11.86 7.67
N VAL A 528 -18.98 12.28 7.60
CA VAL A 528 -18.38 13.15 8.61
C VAL A 528 -18.92 14.56 8.43
N SER A 529 -19.11 15.27 9.52
CA SER A 529 -19.55 16.65 9.52
C SER A 529 -19.07 17.39 10.77
N THR A 530 -19.16 18.71 10.74
CA THR A 530 -18.96 19.54 11.92
C THR A 530 -20.21 19.56 12.81
N ASN A 531 -20.04 19.93 14.08
CA ASN A 531 -21.16 20.07 15.03
C ASN A 531 -22.19 21.14 14.58
N SER A 532 -21.84 21.99 13.63
CA SER A 532 -22.74 23.04 13.11
C SER A 532 -24.06 22.48 12.55
N ILE A 533 -24.05 21.27 11.98
CA ILE A 533 -25.29 20.65 11.46
C ILE A 533 -26.31 20.24 12.55
N VAL A 534 -25.88 20.16 13.79
CA VAL A 534 -26.73 19.84 14.95
C VAL A 534 -26.88 21.00 15.93
N GLN A 535 -26.40 22.19 15.59
CA GLN A 535 -26.45 23.39 16.43
C GLN A 535 -26.90 24.62 15.63
N GLY A 536 -27.55 25.56 16.33
CA GLY A 536 -27.94 26.83 15.78
C GLY A 536 -29.06 26.79 14.75
N GLU A 537 -29.07 27.79 13.88
CA GLU A 537 -30.15 28.05 12.89
C GLU A 537 -30.25 26.95 11.82
N GLN A 538 -29.15 26.26 11.54
CA GLN A 538 -29.08 25.26 10.48
C GLN A 538 -29.96 24.03 10.79
N VAL A 539 -30.10 23.68 12.07
CA VAL A 539 -30.83 22.47 12.51
C VAL A 539 -32.26 22.46 11.99
N GLY A 540 -32.98 23.55 12.21
CA GLY A 540 -34.39 23.67 11.80
C GLY A 540 -34.58 23.61 10.31
N ILE A 541 -33.62 24.06 9.52
CA ILE A 541 -33.71 24.14 8.06
C ILE A 541 -33.31 22.77 7.45
N LEU A 542 -32.14 22.29 7.78
CA LEU A 542 -31.59 21.04 7.22
C LEU A 542 -32.44 19.82 7.59
N TRP A 543 -32.61 19.59 8.89
CA TRP A 543 -33.27 18.36 9.36
C TRP A 543 -34.77 18.35 9.09
N LYS A 544 -35.44 19.52 9.10
CA LYS A 544 -36.82 19.59 8.63
C LYS A 544 -36.93 19.12 7.18
N GLU A 545 -36.04 19.59 6.32
CA GLU A 545 -36.04 19.21 4.90
C GLU A 545 -35.81 17.68 4.75
N LEU A 546 -34.79 17.12 5.42
CA LEU A 546 -34.42 15.73 5.32
C LEU A 546 -35.50 14.79 5.88
N PHE A 547 -36.09 15.12 7.03
CA PHE A 547 -37.09 14.27 7.68
C PHE A 547 -38.45 14.38 7.04
N SER A 548 -38.94 15.60 6.78
CA SER A 548 -40.31 15.82 6.32
C SER A 548 -40.48 15.55 4.83
N ASN A 549 -39.51 15.95 4.00
CA ASN A 549 -39.62 15.86 2.55
C ASN A 549 -39.01 14.57 1.97
N TYR A 550 -37.98 14.01 2.66
CA TYR A 550 -37.28 12.82 2.18
C TYR A 550 -37.38 11.61 3.12
N GLY A 551 -38.02 11.72 4.28
CA GLY A 551 -38.27 10.61 5.19
C GLY A 551 -37.00 9.94 5.72
N ILE A 552 -35.88 10.67 5.80
CA ILE A 552 -34.60 10.13 6.28
C ILE A 552 -34.68 9.73 7.76
N LYS A 553 -34.01 8.64 8.12
CA LYS A 553 -33.88 8.17 9.51
C LYS A 553 -32.41 8.13 9.88
N ILE A 554 -32.06 8.67 11.05
CA ILE A 554 -30.72 8.59 11.61
C ILE A 554 -30.60 7.27 12.38
N HIS A 555 -29.62 6.43 12.06
CA HIS A 555 -29.36 5.16 12.72
C HIS A 555 -28.26 5.27 13.77
N PHE A 556 -27.25 6.10 13.53
CA PHE A 556 -26.18 6.38 14.48
C PHE A 556 -25.63 7.80 14.30
N ALA A 557 -25.03 8.33 15.35
CA ALA A 557 -24.22 9.54 15.33
C ALA A 557 -23.12 9.41 16.39
N HIS A 558 -21.90 9.75 16.03
CA HIS A 558 -20.75 9.82 16.94
C HIS A 558 -20.26 11.27 17.01
N GLN A 559 -20.02 11.74 18.21
CA GLN A 559 -19.32 12.99 18.45
C GLN A 559 -17.91 12.67 18.92
N THR A 560 -16.90 13.24 18.28
CA THR A 560 -15.48 13.07 18.62
C THR A 560 -14.90 14.34 19.22
#